data_c77932f40b98e2a71faaff7c3d971424
#
_entry.id   c77932f40b98e2a71faaff7c3d971424
#
_cell.length_a   1.000
_cell.length_b   1.000
_cell.length_c   1.000
_cell.angle_alpha   90.00
_cell.angle_beta   90.00
_cell.angle_gamma   90.00
#
_symmetry.space_group_name_H-M   'P 1'
#
loop_
_entity.id
_entity.type
_entity.pdbx_description
1 polymer ?
#
loop_
_entity_poly.entity_id
_entity_poly.type
_entity_poly.pdbx_seq_one_letter_code
_entity_poly.pdbx_strand_id
1 'polypeptide(L)'
;MNFKKKLLILSLFLSTLFPSIVFAYSNKIILGGENVGIKVNSKNVMVVGFYKVEDKYVGEDAGLEIGDVITEVNGHKVFSIDEMISIINEEKEKGIVSLSFLRNDKKMNTTLELVKDTNGVYKTGLYVKDQINGIGTLTYIDPDSKIFGALGHEIQERSSLKKIEVKDGV
;
A
#
# COMPACT_ATOMS: atom_id res chain seq x y z
N MET A 1 5.96 30.04 -54.66
CA MET A 1 5.68 29.40 -53.36
C MET A 1 4.48 30.08 -52.71
N ASN A 2 3.38 29.36 -52.46
CA ASN A 2 2.13 29.89 -51.95
C ASN A 2 2.31 30.57 -50.59
N PHE A 3 1.63 31.69 -50.38
CA PHE A 3 1.64 32.45 -49.11
C PHE A 3 1.50 31.57 -47.85
N LYS A 4 0.62 30.60 -47.91
CA LYS A 4 0.39 29.59 -46.83
C LYS A 4 1.67 28.79 -46.54
N LYS A 5 2.45 28.38 -47.56
CA LYS A 5 3.71 27.65 -47.35
C LYS A 5 4.80 28.54 -46.73
N LYS A 6 4.85 29.82 -47.10
CA LYS A 6 5.79 30.81 -46.49
C LYS A 6 5.45 31.00 -45.00
N LEU A 7 4.17 31.13 -44.67
CA LEU A 7 3.70 31.30 -43.29
C LEU A 7 4.03 30.06 -42.42
N LEU A 8 3.87 28.86 -42.97
CA LEU A 8 4.16 27.62 -42.28
C LEU A 8 5.66 27.46 -42.02
N ILE A 9 6.51 27.79 -42.99
CA ILE A 9 7.97 27.77 -42.81
C ILE A 9 8.40 28.80 -41.77
N LEU A 10 7.83 30.00 -41.79
CA LEU A 10 8.11 31.05 -40.80
C LEU A 10 7.72 30.63 -39.39
N SER A 11 6.51 29.99 -39.23
CA SER A 11 6.05 29.46 -37.94
C SER A 11 6.96 28.37 -37.41
N LEU A 12 7.40 27.45 -38.29
CA LEU A 12 8.33 26.37 -37.90
C LEU A 12 9.69 26.95 -37.49
N PHE A 13 10.20 27.97 -38.22
CA PHE A 13 11.43 28.63 -37.87
C PHE A 13 11.32 29.41 -36.55
N LEU A 14 10.18 30.07 -36.32
CA LEU A 14 9.93 30.79 -35.06
C LEU A 14 9.86 29.85 -33.87
N SER A 15 9.31 28.63 -34.04
CA SER A 15 9.23 27.64 -32.95
C SER A 15 10.60 27.10 -32.49
N THR A 16 11.62 27.13 -33.39
CA THR A 16 12.99 26.71 -33.05
C THR A 16 13.78 27.78 -32.31
N LEU A 17 13.31 29.03 -32.34
CA LEU A 17 13.96 30.16 -31.64
C LEU A 17 13.59 30.25 -30.16
N PHE A 18 12.57 29.52 -29.73
CA PHE A 18 12.22 29.43 -28.30
C PHE A 18 12.89 28.19 -27.71
N PRO A 19 14.06 28.31 -27.08
CA PRO A 19 14.64 27.18 -26.38
C PRO A 19 13.69 26.75 -25.26
N SER A 20 13.36 25.50 -25.23
CA SER A 20 12.68 24.92 -24.06
C SER A 20 13.60 25.07 -22.86
N ILE A 21 13.22 25.86 -21.87
CA ILE A 21 13.97 25.97 -20.63
C ILE A 21 13.82 24.63 -19.94
N VAL A 22 14.81 23.78 -20.09
CA VAL A 22 14.91 22.56 -19.30
C VAL A 22 15.46 22.98 -17.93
N PHE A 23 14.59 22.96 -16.93
CA PHE A 23 15.05 23.06 -15.55
C PHE A 23 15.76 21.74 -15.21
N ALA A 24 17.08 21.74 -15.32
CA ALA A 24 17.87 20.71 -14.67
C ALA A 24 17.83 20.95 -13.15
N TYR A 25 17.55 19.93 -12.39
CA TYR A 25 17.82 19.94 -10.96
C TYR A 25 19.31 20.25 -10.75
N SER A 26 19.70 20.68 -9.58
CA SER A 26 21.02 21.15 -9.18
C SER A 26 22.22 20.68 -10.03
N ASN A 27 23.19 21.56 -10.20
CA ASN A 27 24.49 21.26 -10.84
C ASN A 27 25.42 20.40 -9.93
N LYS A 28 25.00 20.13 -8.71
CA LYS A 28 25.79 19.39 -7.71
C LYS A 28 24.89 18.42 -6.99
N ILE A 29 25.38 17.23 -6.77
CA ILE A 29 24.74 16.21 -5.94
C ILE A 29 25.72 15.72 -4.89
N ILE A 30 25.20 15.36 -3.72
CA ILE A 30 25.92 14.61 -2.70
C ILE A 30 25.66 13.15 -3.01
N LEU A 31 26.73 12.39 -3.23
CA LEU A 31 26.62 10.94 -3.44
C LEU A 31 26.19 10.27 -2.15
N GLY A 32 25.22 9.37 -2.25
CA GLY A 32 24.79 8.49 -1.17
C GLY A 32 25.61 7.19 -1.15
N GLY A 33 24.98 6.11 -0.79
CA GLY A 33 25.53 4.76 -0.64
C GLY A 33 25.13 4.16 0.71
N GLU A 34 24.41 4.92 1.52
CA GLU A 34 23.92 4.48 2.82
C GLU A 34 22.59 3.72 2.68
N ASN A 35 22.39 2.75 3.58
CA ASN A 35 21.10 2.06 3.65
C ASN A 35 20.05 2.96 4.26
N VAL A 36 18.88 2.99 3.64
CA VAL A 36 17.70 3.70 4.14
C VAL A 36 16.59 2.70 4.44
N GLY A 37 15.95 2.86 5.60
CA GLY A 37 14.72 2.15 5.91
C GLY A 37 13.57 2.77 5.14
N ILE A 38 12.72 1.94 4.55
CA ILE A 38 11.50 2.37 3.86
C ILE A 38 10.33 1.76 4.60
N LYS A 39 9.45 2.59 5.15
CA LYS A 39 8.19 2.16 5.74
C LYS A 39 7.05 2.53 4.80
N VAL A 40 6.29 1.53 4.39
CA VAL A 40 5.17 1.71 3.47
C VAL A 40 3.88 1.32 4.16
N ASN A 41 2.91 2.21 4.15
CA ASN A 41 1.56 1.94 4.62
C ASN A 41 0.72 1.42 3.45
N SER A 42 0.03 0.31 3.69
CA SER A 42 -0.95 -0.25 2.75
C SER A 42 -2.23 0.60 2.75
N LYS A 43 -2.98 0.55 1.65
CA LYS A 43 -4.31 1.16 1.59
C LYS A 43 -5.35 0.44 2.43
N ASN A 44 -5.13 -0.83 2.75
CA ASN A 44 -6.05 -1.70 3.46
C ASN A 44 -5.29 -2.74 4.29
N VAL A 45 -6.01 -3.56 5.00
CA VAL A 45 -5.48 -4.60 5.90
C VAL A 45 -5.38 -5.93 5.18
N MET A 46 -4.17 -6.50 5.09
CA MET A 46 -3.92 -7.78 4.41
C MET A 46 -3.84 -8.94 5.40
N VAL A 47 -4.49 -10.05 5.09
CA VAL A 47 -4.33 -11.32 5.81
C VAL A 47 -2.99 -11.95 5.42
N VAL A 48 -2.12 -12.21 6.40
CA VAL A 48 -0.79 -12.78 6.20
C VAL A 48 -0.61 -14.13 6.86
N GLY A 49 -1.60 -14.60 7.61
CA GLY A 49 -1.60 -15.90 8.23
C GLY A 49 -2.79 -16.11 9.15
N PHE A 50 -2.84 -17.30 9.74
CA PHE A 50 -3.87 -17.72 10.68
C PHE A 50 -3.23 -18.29 11.94
N TYR A 51 -3.96 -18.20 13.05
CA TYR A 51 -3.60 -18.88 14.28
C TYR A 51 -4.85 -19.49 14.93
N LYS A 52 -4.66 -20.55 15.71
CA LYS A 52 -5.74 -21.20 16.44
C LYS A 52 -6.21 -20.35 17.61
N VAL A 53 -7.52 -20.26 17.76
CA VAL A 53 -8.19 -19.77 18.96
C VAL A 53 -9.03 -20.91 19.51
N GLU A 54 -8.75 -21.36 20.73
CA GLU A 54 -9.45 -22.51 21.33
C GLU A 54 -9.54 -23.72 20.37
N ASP A 55 -8.39 -24.11 19.79
CA ASP A 55 -8.24 -25.22 18.84
C ASP A 55 -8.93 -25.07 17.46
N LYS A 56 -9.54 -23.92 17.16
CA LYS A 56 -10.17 -23.62 15.85
C LYS A 56 -9.34 -22.64 15.02
N TYR A 57 -9.27 -22.88 13.73
CA TYR A 57 -8.76 -21.92 12.74
C TYR A 57 -9.90 -21.06 12.17
N VAL A 58 -10.49 -20.20 13.00
CA VAL A 58 -11.71 -19.44 12.65
C VAL A 58 -11.58 -18.61 11.36
N GLY A 59 -10.37 -18.14 11.02
CA GLY A 59 -10.12 -17.43 9.78
C GLY A 59 -10.19 -18.33 8.55
N GLU A 60 -9.61 -19.52 8.62
CA GLU A 60 -9.69 -20.53 7.54
C GLU A 60 -11.11 -21.09 7.42
N ASP A 61 -11.78 -21.37 8.55
CA ASP A 61 -13.16 -21.84 8.59
C ASP A 61 -14.13 -20.83 7.98
N ALA A 62 -13.81 -19.52 8.06
CA ALA A 62 -14.53 -18.45 7.39
C ALA A 62 -14.22 -18.37 5.86
N GLY A 63 -13.34 -19.23 5.35
CA GLY A 63 -12.95 -19.25 3.94
C GLY A 63 -12.01 -18.13 3.52
N LEU A 64 -11.31 -17.50 4.47
CA LEU A 64 -10.25 -16.54 4.17
C LEU A 64 -8.97 -17.25 3.73
N GLU A 65 -8.17 -16.56 2.92
CA GLU A 65 -6.87 -17.06 2.44
C GLU A 65 -5.78 -16.01 2.70
N ILE A 66 -4.53 -16.48 2.81
CA ILE A 66 -3.38 -15.59 2.88
C ILE A 66 -3.32 -14.74 1.60
N GLY A 67 -3.18 -13.41 1.79
CA GLY A 67 -3.20 -12.43 0.71
C GLY A 67 -4.57 -11.85 0.41
N ASP A 68 -5.62 -12.22 1.15
CA ASP A 68 -6.89 -11.48 1.11
C ASP A 68 -6.71 -10.09 1.70
N VAL A 69 -7.28 -9.09 1.05
CA VAL A 69 -7.20 -7.69 1.46
C VAL A 69 -8.55 -7.27 2.02
N ILE A 70 -8.64 -7.14 3.34
CA ILE A 70 -9.86 -6.73 4.03
C ILE A 70 -10.11 -5.25 3.75
N THR A 71 -11.30 -4.93 3.22
CA THR A 71 -11.70 -3.58 2.84
C THR A 71 -12.80 -3.00 3.72
N GLU A 72 -13.63 -3.88 4.31
CA GLU A 72 -14.73 -3.44 5.18
C GLU A 72 -14.94 -4.47 6.31
N VAL A 73 -15.31 -3.98 7.49
CA VAL A 73 -15.77 -4.76 8.64
C VAL A 73 -17.13 -4.23 9.05
N ASN A 74 -18.15 -5.09 9.13
CA ASN A 74 -19.54 -4.73 9.44
C ASN A 74 -20.08 -3.57 8.57
N GLY A 75 -19.65 -3.50 7.28
CA GLY A 75 -20.03 -2.45 6.34
C GLY A 75 -19.25 -1.13 6.49
N HIS A 76 -18.36 -1.01 7.46
CA HIS A 76 -17.47 0.14 7.64
C HIS A 76 -16.15 -0.11 6.93
N LYS A 77 -15.69 0.84 6.12
CA LYS A 77 -14.38 0.77 5.46
C LYS A 77 -13.26 0.76 6.48
N VAL A 78 -12.22 -0.06 6.21
CA VAL A 78 -11.02 -0.14 7.04
C VAL A 78 -9.77 0.12 6.19
N PHE A 79 -8.89 0.99 6.71
CA PHE A 79 -7.63 1.38 6.07
C PHE A 79 -6.41 1.07 6.95
N SER A 80 -6.66 0.61 8.20
CA SER A 80 -5.62 0.26 9.16
C SER A 80 -6.09 -0.84 10.10
N ILE A 81 -5.12 -1.49 10.75
CA ILE A 81 -5.40 -2.48 11.80
C ILE A 81 -6.12 -1.83 12.99
N ASP A 82 -5.76 -0.60 13.35
CA ASP A 82 -6.39 0.11 14.47
C ASP A 82 -7.87 0.37 14.21
N GLU A 83 -8.24 0.80 12.99
CA GLU A 83 -9.65 0.97 12.60
C GLU A 83 -10.39 -0.37 12.63
N MET A 84 -9.78 -1.44 12.09
CA MET A 84 -10.36 -2.78 12.13
C MET A 84 -10.64 -3.23 13.57
N ILE A 85 -9.66 -3.06 14.47
CA ILE A 85 -9.80 -3.42 15.89
C ILE A 85 -10.89 -2.61 16.55
N SER A 86 -10.99 -1.30 16.27
CA SER A 86 -12.01 -0.43 16.84
C SER A 86 -13.42 -0.91 16.50
N ILE A 87 -13.69 -1.17 15.20
CA ILE A 87 -14.99 -1.66 14.74
C ILE A 87 -15.34 -3.02 15.33
N ILE A 88 -14.36 -3.94 15.39
CA ILE A 88 -14.58 -5.26 16.01
C ILE A 88 -14.93 -5.11 17.49
N ASN A 89 -14.24 -4.22 18.21
CA ASN A 89 -14.49 -4.03 19.64
C ASN A 89 -15.86 -3.40 19.94
N GLU A 90 -16.42 -2.60 19.05
CA GLU A 90 -17.76 -2.04 19.21
C GLU A 90 -18.85 -3.11 19.16
N GLU A 91 -18.65 -4.16 18.37
CA GLU A 91 -19.66 -5.19 18.12
C GLU A 91 -19.28 -6.60 18.57
N LYS A 92 -18.15 -6.75 19.27
CA LYS A 92 -17.60 -8.07 19.68
C LYS A 92 -18.55 -8.96 20.44
N GLU A 93 -19.49 -8.39 21.21
CA GLU A 93 -20.47 -9.17 21.99
C GLU A 93 -21.47 -9.92 21.09
N LYS A 94 -21.58 -9.56 19.80
CA LYS A 94 -22.36 -10.35 18.84
C LYS A 94 -21.69 -11.68 18.51
N GLY A 95 -20.39 -11.84 18.80
CA GLY A 95 -19.62 -13.05 18.55
C GLY A 95 -19.28 -13.31 17.08
N ILE A 96 -19.71 -12.44 16.18
CA ILE A 96 -19.48 -12.54 14.73
C ILE A 96 -19.26 -11.15 14.12
N VAL A 97 -18.46 -11.09 13.05
CA VAL A 97 -18.29 -9.89 12.21
C VAL A 97 -18.41 -10.24 10.73
N SER A 98 -19.02 -9.34 9.96
CA SER A 98 -19.06 -9.44 8.51
C SER A 98 -17.80 -8.80 7.94
N LEU A 99 -17.12 -9.49 7.01
CA LEU A 99 -15.94 -9.00 6.33
C LEU A 99 -16.20 -8.88 4.83
N SER A 100 -15.87 -7.73 4.24
CA SER A 100 -15.67 -7.60 2.80
C SER A 100 -14.18 -7.56 2.50
N PHE A 101 -13.74 -8.28 1.49
CA PHE A 101 -12.33 -8.39 1.13
C PHE A 101 -12.15 -8.54 -0.37
N LEU A 102 -10.94 -8.27 -0.84
CA LEU A 102 -10.52 -8.50 -2.23
C LEU A 102 -9.64 -9.75 -2.27
N ARG A 103 -9.98 -10.68 -3.16
CA ARG A 103 -9.14 -11.82 -3.54
C ARG A 103 -8.94 -11.80 -5.06
N ASN A 104 -7.72 -11.60 -5.51
CA ASN A 104 -7.39 -11.46 -6.93
C ASN A 104 -8.28 -10.41 -7.61
N ASP A 105 -8.39 -9.22 -7.01
CA ASP A 105 -9.19 -8.06 -7.43
C ASP A 105 -10.71 -8.29 -7.49
N LYS A 106 -11.19 -9.43 -6.99
CA LYS A 106 -12.63 -9.73 -6.88
C LYS A 106 -13.12 -9.46 -5.47
N LYS A 107 -14.16 -8.63 -5.35
CA LYS A 107 -14.83 -8.38 -4.05
C LYS A 107 -15.59 -9.62 -3.61
N MET A 108 -15.30 -10.06 -2.38
CA MET A 108 -15.93 -11.20 -1.73
C MET A 108 -16.38 -10.78 -0.33
N ASN A 109 -17.29 -11.54 0.24
CA ASN A 109 -17.80 -11.32 1.59
C ASN A 109 -17.81 -12.64 2.36
N THR A 110 -17.57 -12.56 3.65
CA THR A 110 -17.72 -13.70 4.56
C THR A 110 -18.13 -13.23 5.95
N THR A 111 -18.47 -14.18 6.80
CA THR A 111 -18.71 -13.94 8.22
C THR A 111 -17.63 -14.65 9.03
N LEU A 112 -16.97 -13.91 9.91
CA LEU A 112 -15.91 -14.39 10.78
C LEU A 112 -16.45 -14.52 12.21
N GLU A 113 -16.32 -15.71 12.80
CA GLU A 113 -16.60 -15.95 14.22
C GLU A 113 -15.53 -15.26 15.09
N LEU A 114 -15.95 -14.61 16.16
CA LEU A 114 -15.07 -14.10 17.20
C LEU A 114 -15.06 -15.06 18.39
N VAL A 115 -13.93 -15.70 18.64
CA VAL A 115 -13.80 -16.67 19.73
C VAL A 115 -13.13 -16.01 20.93
N LYS A 116 -13.68 -16.20 22.12
CA LYS A 116 -13.03 -15.76 23.36
C LYS A 116 -11.87 -16.71 23.69
N ASP A 117 -10.70 -16.13 23.95
CA ASP A 117 -9.58 -16.89 24.50
C ASP A 117 -9.79 -17.18 26.00
N THR A 118 -8.88 -17.96 26.59
CA THR A 118 -8.89 -18.32 28.03
C THR A 118 -8.93 -17.10 28.97
N ASN A 119 -8.52 -15.91 28.50
CA ASN A 119 -8.57 -14.66 29.24
C ASN A 119 -9.86 -13.87 29.00
N GLY A 120 -10.80 -14.42 28.24
CA GLY A 120 -12.07 -13.75 27.87
C GLY A 120 -11.93 -12.67 26.80
N VAL A 121 -10.80 -12.61 26.08
CA VAL A 121 -10.56 -11.64 25.01
C VAL A 121 -11.02 -12.23 23.68
N TYR A 122 -11.84 -11.49 22.95
CA TYR A 122 -12.25 -11.90 21.61
C TYR A 122 -11.09 -11.83 20.61
N LYS A 123 -10.94 -12.87 19.83
CA LYS A 123 -9.89 -13.07 18.83
C LYS A 123 -10.50 -13.41 17.48
N THR A 124 -9.83 -12.95 16.43
CA THR A 124 -10.21 -13.20 15.04
C THR A 124 -9.50 -14.41 14.43
N GLY A 125 -8.44 -14.93 15.07
CA GLY A 125 -7.60 -15.97 14.48
C GLY A 125 -6.77 -15.53 13.28
N LEU A 126 -6.69 -14.23 12.98
CA LEU A 126 -6.01 -13.66 11.81
C LEU A 126 -4.70 -12.98 12.22
N TYR A 127 -3.63 -13.31 11.50
CA TYR A 127 -2.47 -12.42 11.41
C TYR A 127 -2.70 -11.45 10.25
N VAL A 128 -2.64 -10.17 10.53
CA VAL A 128 -2.90 -9.12 9.53
C VAL A 128 -1.76 -8.10 9.51
N LYS A 129 -1.59 -7.45 8.34
CA LYS A 129 -0.63 -6.36 8.15
C LYS A 129 -1.28 -5.20 7.40
N ASP A 130 -0.93 -3.99 7.78
CA ASP A 130 -1.24 -2.74 7.10
C ASP A 130 0.02 -1.92 6.79
N GLN A 131 1.20 -2.44 7.17
CA GLN A 131 2.49 -1.79 6.96
C GLN A 131 3.54 -2.82 6.54
N ILE A 132 4.47 -2.36 5.70
CA ILE A 132 5.63 -3.13 5.28
C ILE A 132 6.88 -2.28 5.42
N ASN A 133 7.93 -2.90 5.96
CA ASN A 133 9.24 -2.30 6.04
C ASN A 133 10.12 -2.87 4.93
N GLY A 134 10.76 -1.99 4.18
CA GLY A 134 11.75 -2.31 3.17
C GLY A 134 13.09 -1.68 3.49
N ILE A 135 14.09 -2.06 2.71
CA ILE A 135 15.42 -1.44 2.73
C ILE A 135 15.72 -0.96 1.33
N GLY A 136 16.21 0.25 1.23
CA GLY A 136 16.74 0.82 -0.01
C GLY A 136 18.16 1.33 0.18
N THR A 137 18.75 1.81 -0.90
CA THR A 137 20.04 2.50 -0.86
C THR A 137 19.86 3.93 -1.30
N LEU A 138 20.23 4.87 -0.45
CA LEU A 138 20.29 6.28 -0.82
C LEU A 138 21.28 6.44 -1.96
N THR A 139 20.84 6.97 -3.10
CA THR A 139 21.70 7.12 -4.29
C THR A 139 22.32 8.50 -4.33
N TYR A 140 21.54 9.55 -4.09
CA TYR A 140 22.02 10.93 -4.07
C TYR A 140 21.10 11.83 -3.27
N ILE A 141 21.63 12.97 -2.86
CA ILE A 141 20.89 14.11 -2.30
C ILE A 141 21.22 15.35 -3.12
N ASP A 142 20.21 16.08 -3.55
CA ASP A 142 20.36 17.43 -4.09
C ASP A 142 20.42 18.41 -2.91
N PRO A 143 21.57 19.09 -2.68
CA PRO A 143 21.72 19.97 -1.53
C PRO A 143 20.87 21.24 -1.60
N ASP A 144 20.47 21.66 -2.80
CA ASP A 144 19.72 22.90 -3.00
C ASP A 144 18.22 22.67 -2.80
N SER A 145 17.64 21.67 -3.49
CA SER A 145 16.22 21.36 -3.41
C SER A 145 15.86 20.46 -2.23
N LYS A 146 16.82 19.81 -1.58
CA LYS A 146 16.65 18.77 -0.54
C LYS A 146 15.95 17.51 -1.04
N ILE A 147 15.79 17.37 -2.35
CA ILE A 147 15.28 16.15 -2.96
C ILE A 147 16.38 15.09 -2.93
N PHE A 148 16.00 13.85 -2.66
CA PHE A 148 16.92 12.72 -2.73
C PHE A 148 16.37 11.63 -3.65
N GLY A 149 17.26 10.83 -4.21
CA GLY A 149 16.94 9.61 -4.93
C GLY A 149 17.44 8.41 -4.14
N ALA A 150 16.60 7.40 -4.06
CA ALA A 150 16.96 6.12 -3.46
C ALA A 150 16.53 4.97 -4.37
N LEU A 151 17.33 3.92 -4.41
CA LEU A 151 17.04 2.69 -5.14
C LEU A 151 16.45 1.68 -4.17
N GLY A 152 15.23 1.23 -4.43
CA GLY A 152 14.53 0.22 -3.66
C GLY A 152 14.18 -0.99 -4.51
N HIS A 153 13.84 -2.10 -3.86
CA HIS A 153 13.25 -3.25 -4.51
C HIS A 153 11.71 -3.15 -4.50
N GLU A 154 11.08 -3.89 -5.42
CA GLU A 154 9.63 -4.04 -5.39
C GLU A 154 9.20 -4.63 -4.04
N ILE A 155 8.23 -3.99 -3.41
CA ILE A 155 7.72 -4.42 -2.11
C ILE A 155 6.65 -5.49 -2.34
N GLN A 156 6.97 -6.71 -1.91
CA GLN A 156 6.04 -7.85 -1.92
C GLN A 156 5.88 -8.39 -0.50
N GLU A 157 4.67 -8.77 -0.13
CA GLU A 157 4.47 -9.51 1.11
C GLU A 157 4.95 -10.95 0.93
N ARG A 158 5.89 -11.38 1.79
CA ARG A 158 6.55 -12.69 1.69
C ARG A 158 5.60 -13.87 1.78
N SER A 159 4.55 -13.76 2.58
CA SER A 159 3.58 -14.84 2.80
C SER A 159 2.62 -15.03 1.62
N SER A 160 2.29 -13.95 0.90
CA SER A 160 1.32 -14.00 -0.20
C SER A 160 1.95 -13.83 -1.59
N LEU A 161 3.19 -13.34 -1.67
CA LEU A 161 3.88 -12.92 -2.90
C LEU A 161 3.06 -11.89 -3.72
N LYS A 162 2.07 -11.24 -3.10
CA LYS A 162 1.23 -10.25 -3.76
C LYS A 162 1.82 -8.85 -3.63
N LYS A 163 1.62 -8.07 -4.67
CA LYS A 163 1.89 -6.63 -4.64
C LYS A 163 0.92 -5.95 -3.68
N ILE A 164 1.44 -4.99 -2.94
CA ILE A 164 0.64 -4.21 -2.00
C ILE A 164 0.37 -2.85 -2.61
N GLU A 165 -0.89 -2.44 -2.57
CA GLU A 165 -1.24 -1.08 -2.91
C GLU A 165 -0.79 -0.11 -1.82
N VAL A 166 0.14 0.76 -2.19
CA VAL A 166 0.72 1.75 -1.31
C VAL A 166 -0.22 2.94 -1.15
N LYS A 167 -0.43 3.36 0.09
CA LYS A 167 -1.11 4.61 0.43
C LYS A 167 -0.10 5.75 0.53
N ASP A 168 0.91 5.56 1.34
CA ASP A 168 2.00 6.49 1.61
C ASP A 168 3.24 5.74 2.12
N GLY A 169 4.36 6.44 2.30
CA GLY A 169 5.60 5.86 2.82
C GLY A 169 6.48 6.91 3.48
N VAL A 170 7.36 6.44 4.37
CA VAL A 170 8.37 7.25 5.08
C VAL A 170 9.71 6.55 5.02
#